data_a358667df57e4b42aed9a7e8c5471289
#
_entry.id   a358667df57e4b42aed9a7e8c5471289
#
_cell.length_a   1.000
_cell.length_b   1.000
_cell.length_c   1.000
_cell.angle_alpha   90.00
_cell.angle_beta   90.00
_cell.angle_gamma   90.00
#
_symmetry.space_group_name_H-M   'P 1'
#
loop_
_entity.id
_entity.type
_entity.pdbx_description
1 polymer ?
#
loop_
_entity_poly.entity_id
_entity_poly.type
_entity_poly.pdbx_seq_one_letter_code
_entity_poly.pdbx_strand_id
1 'polypeptide(L)'
;MPKVLVCGTINWDTTLFVDRLPNRGQEIRVMRAASEPGGKGANTAVAVAKILGKNSVATIGMLGFDDIGDRQRKILQDEGVDTNLIFGSDKLLSGQAYVIVDNNGEDMILTYQAANMALTPQFVGSSKVLSAIEESTMIIVIDPPLDAAAALINKSKDRRRTVIFVPALLTNYGFSVLEQYIKDVDYLILNQQEAETLTSIHDGIQACTAISKAISGKVVVTLGHEGCMLCSGGKGKKIAPLHFSLSELNVTSTVGAGDTLVGAFGAFKVRGFEDARALYLANIAAALKTTREQTRASPTYEEIQRYVHDDEDSRSF
;
A
#
# COMPACT_ATOMS: atom_id res chain seq x y z
N MET A 1 -4.55 19.23 10.92
CA MET A 1 -4.77 17.85 11.43
C MET A 1 -4.82 16.91 10.24
N PRO A 2 -4.28 15.71 10.32
CA PRO A 2 -4.24 14.78 9.21
C PRO A 2 -5.65 14.32 8.84
N LYS A 3 -5.95 14.32 7.52
CA LYS A 3 -7.24 13.82 7.00
C LYS A 3 -7.23 12.31 6.81
N VAL A 4 -6.03 11.73 6.68
CA VAL A 4 -5.80 10.30 6.45
C VAL A 4 -4.86 9.76 7.50
N LEU A 5 -5.19 8.60 8.08
CA LEU A 5 -4.23 7.81 8.85
C LEU A 5 -3.83 6.59 8.04
N VAL A 6 -2.55 6.31 7.99
CA VAL A 6 -2.00 5.09 7.38
C VAL A 6 -1.33 4.27 8.47
N CYS A 7 -1.83 3.06 8.71
CA CYS A 7 -1.21 2.11 9.63
C CYS A 7 -0.56 0.99 8.81
N GLY A 8 0.73 0.78 8.99
CA GLY A 8 1.41 -0.29 8.28
C GLY A 8 2.91 -0.34 8.50
N THR A 9 3.57 -1.22 7.74
CA THR A 9 5.00 -1.48 7.87
C THR A 9 5.85 -0.30 7.43
N ILE A 10 6.97 -0.10 8.15
CA ILE A 10 8.02 0.87 7.83
C ILE A 10 9.33 0.08 7.76
N ASN A 11 9.91 -0.03 6.57
CA ASN A 11 11.09 -0.86 6.33
C ASN A 11 12.22 -0.04 5.69
N TRP A 12 13.43 -0.55 5.85
CA TRP A 12 14.57 -0.18 5.02
C TRP A 12 14.83 -1.31 4.03
N ASP A 13 14.69 -1.01 2.73
CA ASP A 13 14.79 -2.01 1.69
C ASP A 13 16.22 -2.03 1.12
N THR A 14 16.81 -3.21 0.99
CA THR A 14 18.11 -3.41 0.35
C THR A 14 17.96 -4.35 -0.83
N THR A 15 18.19 -3.83 -2.03
CA THR A 15 18.18 -4.63 -3.26
C THR A 15 19.58 -5.12 -3.59
N LEU A 16 19.75 -6.41 -3.76
CA LEU A 16 20.98 -7.10 -4.10
C LEU A 16 20.88 -7.61 -5.55
N PHE A 17 21.68 -7.05 -6.44
CA PHE A 17 21.71 -7.47 -7.84
C PHE A 17 22.75 -8.58 -8.03
N VAL A 18 22.31 -9.70 -8.58
CA VAL A 18 23.08 -10.92 -8.79
C VAL A 18 23.00 -11.35 -10.24
N ASP A 19 23.88 -12.25 -10.68
CA ASP A 19 23.81 -12.81 -12.04
C ASP A 19 22.66 -13.83 -12.17
N ARG A 20 22.34 -14.55 -11.11
CA ARG A 20 21.23 -15.50 -11.00
C ARG A 20 20.80 -15.66 -9.54
N LEU A 21 19.58 -16.12 -9.31
CA LEU A 21 19.14 -16.44 -7.95
C LEU A 21 19.92 -17.65 -7.39
N PRO A 22 20.31 -17.64 -6.09
CA PRO A 22 21.04 -18.75 -5.47
C PRO A 22 20.14 -19.97 -5.28
N ASN A 23 20.68 -21.14 -5.58
CA ASN A 23 20.09 -22.40 -5.16
C ASN A 23 20.44 -22.71 -3.69
N ARG A 24 19.71 -23.65 -3.10
CA ARG A 24 19.95 -24.09 -1.72
C ARG A 24 21.41 -24.52 -1.52
N GLY A 25 22.09 -23.92 -0.53
CA GLY A 25 23.49 -24.21 -0.19
C GLY A 25 24.52 -23.54 -1.08
N GLN A 26 24.12 -22.65 -2.01
CA GLN A 26 25.06 -21.90 -2.83
C GLN A 26 25.40 -20.54 -2.23
N GLU A 27 26.67 -20.15 -2.36
CA GLU A 27 27.16 -18.79 -2.19
C GLU A 27 27.27 -18.15 -3.57
N ILE A 28 26.77 -16.92 -3.71
CA ILE A 28 26.89 -16.12 -4.93
C ILE A 28 27.44 -14.74 -4.63
N ARG A 29 28.04 -14.09 -5.60
CA ARG A 29 28.54 -12.71 -5.47
C ARG A 29 27.43 -11.73 -5.82
N VAL A 30 27.28 -10.70 -4.96
CA VAL A 30 26.46 -9.53 -5.25
C VAL A 30 27.26 -8.59 -6.14
N MET A 31 26.72 -8.23 -7.30
CA MET A 31 27.37 -7.33 -8.25
C MET A 31 27.14 -5.85 -7.91
N ARG A 32 25.97 -5.53 -7.39
CA ARG A 32 25.56 -4.18 -6.97
C ARG A 32 24.57 -4.30 -5.82
N ALA A 33 24.62 -3.38 -4.89
CA ALA A 33 23.60 -3.24 -3.86
C ALA A 33 23.05 -1.80 -3.88
N ALA A 34 21.75 -1.65 -3.64
CA ALA A 34 21.08 -0.37 -3.44
C ALA A 34 20.26 -0.45 -2.14
N SER A 35 20.26 0.62 -1.36
CA SER A 35 19.48 0.68 -0.12
C SER A 35 18.67 1.95 -0.09
N GLU A 36 17.37 1.82 0.21
CA GLU A 36 16.43 2.93 0.17
C GLU A 36 15.31 2.78 1.21
N PRO A 37 14.62 3.88 1.55
CA PRO A 37 13.47 3.81 2.44
C PRO A 37 12.31 3.07 1.76
N GLY A 38 11.69 2.13 2.50
CA GLY A 38 10.58 1.30 2.04
C GLY A 38 9.54 1.04 3.12
N GLY A 39 8.79 -0.05 2.92
CA GLY A 39 7.67 -0.45 3.76
C GLY A 39 6.33 0.07 3.23
N LYS A 40 5.35 -0.85 3.08
CA LYS A 40 4.05 -0.58 2.44
C LYS A 40 3.31 0.58 3.09
N GLY A 41 3.27 0.63 4.43
CA GLY A 41 2.64 1.72 5.17
C GLY A 41 3.29 3.07 4.90
N ALA A 42 4.62 3.11 4.95
CA ALA A 42 5.38 4.33 4.70
C ALA A 42 5.24 4.82 3.25
N ASN A 43 5.33 3.91 2.27
CA ASN A 43 5.15 4.23 0.84
C ASN A 43 3.75 4.79 0.56
N THR A 44 2.71 4.14 1.12
CA THR A 44 1.31 4.59 1.01
C THR A 44 1.11 5.97 1.63
N ALA A 45 1.69 6.24 2.81
CA ALA A 45 1.57 7.54 3.46
C ALA A 45 2.23 8.66 2.61
N VAL A 46 3.39 8.40 2.04
CA VAL A 46 4.04 9.36 1.12
C VAL A 46 3.19 9.60 -0.13
N ALA A 47 2.58 8.57 -0.71
CA ALA A 47 1.68 8.74 -1.85
C ALA A 47 0.48 9.65 -1.50
N VAL A 48 -0.10 9.49 -0.31
CA VAL A 48 -1.16 10.41 0.19
C VAL A 48 -0.64 11.83 0.31
N ALA A 49 0.53 12.03 0.93
CA ALA A 49 1.12 13.36 1.14
C ALA A 49 1.42 14.07 -0.19
N LYS A 50 1.89 13.35 -1.22
CA LYS A 50 2.14 13.90 -2.57
C LYS A 50 0.86 14.42 -3.25
N ILE A 51 -0.30 13.85 -2.94
CA ILE A 51 -1.58 14.22 -3.57
C ILE A 51 -2.38 15.23 -2.73
N LEU A 52 -2.38 15.11 -1.41
CA LEU A 52 -3.14 15.99 -0.52
C LEU A 52 -2.34 17.16 0.04
N GLY A 53 -1.02 17.13 -0.08
CA GLY A 53 -0.10 18.11 0.50
C GLY A 53 0.46 17.67 1.87
N LYS A 54 1.46 18.41 2.34
CA LYS A 54 2.15 18.15 3.60
C LYS A 54 1.19 18.18 4.80
N ASN A 55 1.46 17.34 5.79
CA ASN A 55 0.68 17.20 7.03
C ASN A 55 -0.80 16.79 6.84
N SER A 56 -1.17 16.30 5.66
CA SER A 56 -2.50 15.76 5.39
C SER A 56 -2.67 14.31 5.83
N VAL A 57 -1.56 13.62 6.13
CA VAL A 57 -1.49 12.22 6.52
C VAL A 57 -0.60 12.04 7.73
N ALA A 58 -0.99 11.14 8.64
CA ALA A 58 -0.13 10.64 9.71
C ALA A 58 0.07 9.14 9.56
N THR A 59 1.24 8.65 9.96
CA THR A 59 1.57 7.22 9.94
C THR A 59 1.56 6.62 11.33
N ILE A 60 0.80 5.54 11.51
CA ILE A 60 0.83 4.66 12.67
C ILE A 60 1.75 3.49 12.35
N GLY A 61 2.79 3.27 13.14
CA GLY A 61 3.75 2.19 12.91
C GLY A 61 4.74 2.06 14.06
N MET A 62 5.71 1.17 13.88
CA MET A 62 6.79 0.93 14.85
C MET A 62 8.15 1.01 14.17
N LEU A 63 9.10 1.62 14.84
CA LEU A 63 10.52 1.65 14.46
C LEU A 63 11.37 1.22 15.66
N GLY A 64 12.57 0.69 15.42
CA GLY A 64 13.58 0.53 16.46
C GLY A 64 14.19 1.86 16.85
N PHE A 65 14.84 1.92 18.02
CA PHE A 65 15.73 3.01 18.38
C PHE A 65 17.13 2.72 17.79
N ASP A 66 17.22 2.81 16.46
CA ASP A 66 18.43 2.58 15.68
C ASP A 66 18.55 3.62 14.54
N ASP A 67 19.72 3.64 13.88
CA ASP A 67 20.00 4.57 12.78
C ASP A 67 18.98 4.51 11.65
N ILE A 68 18.43 3.32 11.36
CA ILE A 68 17.37 3.12 10.35
C ILE A 68 16.09 3.82 10.81
N GLY A 69 15.71 3.64 12.08
CA GLY A 69 14.54 4.26 12.67
C GLY A 69 14.59 5.78 12.59
N ASP A 70 15.72 6.36 12.95
CA ASP A 70 15.94 7.82 12.92
C ASP A 70 15.89 8.36 11.48
N ARG A 71 16.57 7.67 10.55
CA ARG A 71 16.53 8.03 9.11
C ARG A 71 15.11 7.94 8.52
N GLN A 72 14.39 6.87 8.81
CA GLN A 72 13.02 6.68 8.32
C GLN A 72 12.08 7.77 8.81
N ARG A 73 12.18 8.10 10.11
CA ARG A 73 11.37 9.16 10.71
C ARG A 73 11.65 10.51 10.06
N LYS A 74 12.92 10.85 9.86
CA LYS A 74 13.32 12.09 9.20
C LYS A 74 12.84 12.15 7.75
N ILE A 75 13.06 11.09 6.96
CA ILE A 75 12.64 11.04 5.55
C ILE A 75 11.13 11.20 5.43
N LEU A 76 10.33 10.53 6.28
CA LEU A 76 8.88 10.66 6.27
C LEU A 76 8.44 12.11 6.59
N GLN A 77 9.09 12.77 7.55
CA GLN A 77 8.82 14.19 7.85
C GLN A 77 9.16 15.11 6.67
N ASP A 78 10.30 14.89 6.02
CA ASP A 78 10.74 15.66 4.84
C ASP A 78 9.75 15.48 3.67
N GLU A 79 9.17 14.26 3.53
CA GLU A 79 8.10 13.94 2.57
C GLU A 79 6.71 14.47 2.96
N GLY A 80 6.61 15.13 4.11
CA GLY A 80 5.38 15.79 4.58
C GLY A 80 4.39 14.89 5.32
N VAL A 81 4.85 13.73 5.82
CA VAL A 81 4.06 12.80 6.64
C VAL A 81 4.23 13.16 8.13
N ASP A 82 3.13 13.24 8.87
CA ASP A 82 3.17 13.36 10.32
C ASP A 82 3.59 12.01 10.94
N THR A 83 4.69 12.03 11.72
CA THR A 83 5.31 10.86 12.35
C THR A 83 5.05 10.74 13.84
N ASN A 84 4.18 11.58 14.42
CA ASN A 84 3.92 11.59 15.87
C ASN A 84 3.25 10.31 16.39
N LEU A 85 2.67 9.50 15.49
CA LEU A 85 2.06 8.21 15.79
C LEU A 85 2.96 7.02 15.44
N ILE A 86 4.23 7.25 15.10
CA ILE A 86 5.23 6.21 14.98
C ILE A 86 5.83 5.99 16.37
N PHE A 87 5.62 4.79 16.91
CA PHE A 87 6.14 4.40 18.22
C PHE A 87 7.57 3.85 18.08
N GLY A 88 8.30 3.77 19.19
CA GLY A 88 9.65 3.22 19.25
C GLY A 88 9.72 1.89 20.00
N SER A 89 10.60 0.99 19.57
CA SER A 89 10.97 -0.23 20.29
C SER A 89 12.42 -0.13 20.77
N ASP A 90 12.64 -0.42 22.06
CA ASP A 90 13.95 -0.56 22.66
C ASP A 90 14.54 -1.98 22.58
N LYS A 91 13.72 -2.94 22.11
CA LYS A 91 14.06 -4.37 22.07
C LYS A 91 14.28 -4.90 20.65
N LEU A 92 13.69 -4.25 19.66
CA LEU A 92 13.70 -4.72 18.29
C LEU A 92 14.25 -3.64 17.36
N LEU A 93 15.03 -4.07 16.39
CA LEU A 93 15.53 -3.21 15.32
C LEU A 93 14.39 -2.77 14.41
N SER A 94 14.60 -1.72 13.64
CA SER A 94 13.69 -1.30 12.57
C SER A 94 13.53 -2.39 11.52
N GLY A 95 12.35 -2.48 10.91
CA GLY A 95 12.04 -3.45 9.86
C GLY A 95 12.93 -3.27 8.63
N GLN A 96 13.27 -4.38 7.98
CA GLN A 96 14.11 -4.41 6.78
C GLN A 96 13.54 -5.40 5.75
N ALA A 97 13.76 -5.12 4.48
CA ALA A 97 13.52 -6.07 3.41
C ALA A 97 14.79 -6.23 2.56
N TYR A 98 15.04 -7.44 2.12
CA TYR A 98 16.14 -7.78 1.23
C TYR A 98 15.53 -8.34 -0.05
N VAL A 99 15.73 -7.64 -1.15
CA VAL A 99 15.24 -8.02 -2.47
C VAL A 99 16.45 -8.51 -3.28
N ILE A 100 16.46 -9.76 -3.69
CA ILE A 100 17.50 -10.33 -4.54
C ILE A 100 16.96 -10.36 -5.95
N VAL A 101 17.61 -9.67 -6.90
CA VAL A 101 17.16 -9.57 -8.29
C VAL A 101 18.24 -10.10 -9.20
N ASP A 102 17.88 -10.99 -10.11
CA ASP A 102 18.80 -11.54 -11.10
C ASP A 102 18.79 -10.78 -12.44
N ASN A 103 19.67 -11.17 -13.36
CA ASN A 103 19.79 -10.55 -14.68
C ASN A 103 18.55 -10.73 -15.59
N ASN A 104 17.65 -11.66 -15.26
CA ASN A 104 16.40 -11.89 -15.99
C ASN A 104 15.25 -11.04 -15.40
N GLY A 105 15.49 -10.37 -14.28
CA GLY A 105 14.48 -9.63 -13.54
C GLY A 105 13.62 -10.49 -12.62
N GLU A 106 14.01 -11.78 -12.41
CA GLU A 106 13.38 -12.61 -11.39
C GLU A 106 13.85 -12.17 -10.01
N ASP A 107 12.94 -12.17 -9.03
CA ASP A 107 13.22 -11.68 -7.69
C ASP A 107 12.84 -12.66 -6.58
N MET A 108 13.52 -12.49 -5.46
CA MET A 108 13.21 -13.14 -4.18
C MET A 108 13.21 -12.07 -3.09
N ILE A 109 12.17 -12.02 -2.28
CA ILE A 109 12.05 -11.04 -1.21
C ILE A 109 12.10 -11.74 0.16
N LEU A 110 13.01 -11.27 1.01
CA LEU A 110 13.13 -11.69 2.40
C LEU A 110 12.79 -10.50 3.29
N THR A 111 11.75 -10.61 4.10
CA THR A 111 11.32 -9.52 4.98
C THR A 111 11.63 -9.85 6.44
N TYR A 112 12.41 -8.99 7.08
CA TYR A 112 12.62 -8.98 8.53
C TYR A 112 11.70 -7.94 9.16
N GLN A 113 10.55 -8.38 9.66
CA GLN A 113 9.50 -7.51 10.20
C GLN A 113 9.93 -6.74 11.45
N ALA A 114 10.74 -7.35 12.33
CA ALA A 114 11.35 -6.73 13.51
C ALA A 114 10.37 -5.84 14.30
N ALA A 115 10.68 -4.56 14.49
CA ALA A 115 9.84 -3.62 15.26
C ALA A 115 8.41 -3.51 14.71
N ASN A 116 8.16 -3.72 13.41
CA ASN A 116 6.79 -3.70 12.89
C ASN A 116 5.88 -4.68 13.64
N MET A 117 6.40 -5.85 14.07
CA MET A 117 5.63 -6.85 14.83
C MET A 117 5.33 -6.45 16.27
N ALA A 118 5.95 -5.38 16.78
CA ALA A 118 5.69 -4.87 18.13
C ALA A 118 4.50 -3.89 18.19
N LEU A 119 3.90 -3.56 17.06
CA LEU A 119 2.65 -2.78 17.04
C LEU A 119 1.51 -3.65 17.56
N THR A 120 0.99 -3.33 18.74
CA THR A 120 -0.04 -4.10 19.44
C THR A 120 -1.36 -3.33 19.52
N PRO A 121 -2.49 -4.01 19.87
CA PRO A 121 -3.76 -3.35 20.15
C PRO A 121 -3.69 -2.24 21.20
N GLN A 122 -2.75 -2.33 22.17
CA GLN A 122 -2.55 -1.27 23.16
C GLN A 122 -2.05 0.03 22.55
N PHE A 123 -1.08 -0.04 21.64
CA PHE A 123 -0.59 1.16 20.93
C PHE A 123 -1.71 1.77 20.09
N VAL A 124 -2.48 0.95 19.36
CA VAL A 124 -3.65 1.37 18.59
C VAL A 124 -4.74 1.98 19.48
N GLY A 125 -4.88 1.48 20.70
CA GLY A 125 -5.82 1.99 21.72
C GLY A 125 -5.34 3.21 22.51
N SER A 126 -4.14 3.72 22.24
CA SER A 126 -3.62 4.90 22.95
C SER A 126 -4.46 6.15 22.65
N SER A 127 -4.52 7.07 23.62
CA SER A 127 -5.29 8.31 23.47
C SER A 127 -4.89 9.11 22.24
N LYS A 128 -3.61 9.14 21.91
CA LYS A 128 -3.10 9.83 20.71
C LYS A 128 -3.67 9.24 19.42
N VAL A 129 -3.70 7.90 19.29
CA VAL A 129 -4.24 7.24 18.09
C VAL A 129 -5.74 7.40 18.03
N LEU A 130 -6.46 7.27 19.17
CA LEU A 130 -7.91 7.45 19.22
C LEU A 130 -8.31 8.87 18.81
N SER A 131 -7.62 9.91 19.32
CA SER A 131 -7.84 11.30 18.90
C SER A 131 -7.61 11.48 17.41
N ALA A 132 -6.52 10.93 16.89
CA ALA A 132 -6.22 11.01 15.46
C ALA A 132 -7.27 10.29 14.58
N ILE A 133 -7.84 9.16 15.02
CA ILE A 133 -8.96 8.50 14.33
C ILE A 133 -10.19 9.42 14.31
N GLU A 134 -10.50 10.10 15.42
CA GLU A 134 -11.64 11.02 15.51
C GLU A 134 -11.51 12.23 14.57
N GLU A 135 -10.28 12.69 14.35
CA GLU A 135 -9.99 13.85 13.51
C GLU A 135 -9.86 13.49 12.01
N SER A 136 -9.64 12.22 11.69
CA SER A 136 -9.44 11.76 10.33
C SER A 136 -10.75 11.37 9.65
N THR A 137 -10.77 11.44 8.32
CA THR A 137 -11.92 10.98 7.52
C THR A 137 -11.70 9.58 6.96
N MET A 138 -10.44 9.19 6.78
CA MET A 138 -10.06 7.92 6.17
C MET A 138 -8.92 7.26 6.92
N ILE A 139 -9.03 5.94 7.07
CA ILE A 139 -8.04 5.09 7.69
C ILE A 139 -7.61 4.03 6.67
N ILE A 140 -6.33 3.96 6.37
CA ILE A 140 -5.73 2.94 5.50
C ILE A 140 -4.94 1.99 6.40
N VAL A 141 -5.28 0.72 6.37
CA VAL A 141 -4.61 -0.36 7.12
C VAL A 141 -3.92 -1.26 6.11
N ILE A 142 -2.59 -1.30 6.12
CA ILE A 142 -1.79 -2.03 5.13
C ILE A 142 -0.66 -2.81 5.79
N ASP A 143 -0.81 -4.13 5.84
CA ASP A 143 0.19 -5.09 6.31
C ASP A 143 0.75 -4.87 7.75
N PRO A 144 -0.02 -4.35 8.74
CA PRO A 144 0.44 -4.39 10.13
C PRO A 144 0.18 -5.78 10.73
N PRO A 145 0.67 -6.08 11.97
CA PRO A 145 0.26 -7.29 12.69
C PRO A 145 -1.26 -7.42 12.75
N LEU A 146 -1.76 -8.66 12.60
CA LEU A 146 -3.20 -8.93 12.46
C LEU A 146 -4.03 -8.36 13.62
N ASP A 147 -3.56 -8.52 14.87
CA ASP A 147 -4.27 -8.02 16.04
C ASP A 147 -4.34 -6.48 16.07
N ALA A 148 -3.28 -5.81 15.63
CA ALA A 148 -3.26 -4.36 15.50
C ALA A 148 -4.18 -3.89 14.36
N ALA A 149 -4.19 -4.61 13.22
CA ALA A 149 -5.12 -4.35 12.12
C ALA A 149 -6.57 -4.45 12.59
N ALA A 150 -6.93 -5.57 13.24
CA ALA A 150 -8.26 -5.81 13.78
C ALA A 150 -8.70 -4.72 14.77
N ALA A 151 -7.81 -4.36 15.70
CA ALA A 151 -8.10 -3.31 16.68
C ALA A 151 -8.34 -1.95 16.01
N LEU A 152 -7.53 -1.60 15.00
CA LEU A 152 -7.66 -0.32 14.30
C LEU A 152 -8.93 -0.26 13.44
N ILE A 153 -9.24 -1.35 12.71
CA ILE A 153 -10.46 -1.46 11.90
C ILE A 153 -11.69 -1.27 12.82
N ASN A 154 -11.80 -2.02 13.91
CA ASN A 154 -12.92 -1.93 14.83
C ASN A 154 -13.08 -0.51 15.41
N LYS A 155 -11.98 0.08 15.95
CA LYS A 155 -12.02 1.43 16.52
C LYS A 155 -12.38 2.51 15.49
N SER A 156 -12.02 2.30 14.23
CA SER A 156 -12.35 3.21 13.13
C SER A 156 -13.81 3.09 12.73
N LYS A 157 -14.34 1.88 12.66
CA LYS A 157 -15.76 1.62 12.34
C LYS A 157 -16.68 2.13 13.46
N ASP A 158 -16.32 1.94 14.73
CA ASP A 158 -17.05 2.51 15.89
C ASP A 158 -17.21 4.03 15.78
N ARG A 159 -16.26 4.70 15.11
CA ARG A 159 -16.24 6.15 14.86
C ARG A 159 -16.74 6.55 13.48
N ARG A 160 -17.31 5.61 12.73
CA ARG A 160 -17.86 5.82 11.38
C ARG A 160 -16.84 6.40 10.41
N ARG A 161 -15.57 5.95 10.51
CA ARG A 161 -14.51 6.34 9.57
C ARG A 161 -14.50 5.38 8.38
N THR A 162 -14.18 5.91 7.21
CA THR A 162 -13.97 5.07 6.03
C THR A 162 -12.68 4.27 6.19
N VAL A 163 -12.74 2.96 6.02
CA VAL A 163 -11.60 2.05 6.17
C VAL A 163 -11.25 1.41 4.84
N ILE A 164 -10.02 1.61 4.41
CA ILE A 164 -9.37 0.83 3.34
C ILE A 164 -8.49 -0.20 4.03
N PHE A 165 -8.67 -1.48 3.72
CA PHE A 165 -7.82 -2.55 4.22
C PHE A 165 -7.07 -3.23 3.06
N VAL A 166 -5.76 -3.37 3.22
CA VAL A 166 -4.84 -4.06 2.31
C VAL A 166 -4.11 -5.12 3.12
N PRO A 167 -4.59 -6.35 3.13
CA PRO A 167 -4.05 -7.40 3.99
C PRO A 167 -2.62 -7.82 3.61
N ALA A 168 -2.23 -7.75 2.35
CA ALA A 168 -0.90 -8.12 1.86
C ALA A 168 -0.48 -9.52 2.38
N LEU A 169 0.62 -9.62 3.15
CA LEU A 169 1.08 -10.91 3.69
C LEU A 169 0.07 -11.59 4.63
N LEU A 170 -0.88 -10.86 5.21
CA LEU A 170 -1.93 -11.45 6.04
C LEU A 170 -2.87 -12.38 5.25
N THR A 171 -2.91 -12.28 3.91
CA THR A 171 -3.67 -13.23 3.08
C THR A 171 -3.24 -14.68 3.27
N ASN A 172 -2.00 -14.91 3.69
CA ASN A 172 -1.49 -16.26 4.01
C ASN A 172 -2.21 -16.94 5.19
N TYR A 173 -2.94 -16.18 6.03
CA TYR A 173 -3.80 -16.78 7.06
C TYR A 173 -5.07 -17.42 6.47
N GLY A 174 -5.39 -17.14 5.20
CA GLY A 174 -6.56 -17.66 4.50
C GLY A 174 -7.85 -16.89 4.77
N PHE A 175 -8.85 -17.11 3.91
CA PHE A 175 -10.11 -16.36 3.94
C PHE A 175 -10.87 -16.55 5.25
N SER A 176 -10.96 -17.78 5.77
CA SER A 176 -11.71 -18.10 7.01
C SER A 176 -11.20 -17.34 8.25
N VAL A 177 -9.90 -17.04 8.30
CA VAL A 177 -9.33 -16.24 9.38
C VAL A 177 -9.59 -14.75 9.16
N LEU A 178 -9.46 -14.29 7.92
CA LEU A 178 -9.59 -12.86 7.59
C LEU A 178 -11.03 -12.39 7.49
N GLU A 179 -12.00 -13.26 7.18
CA GLU A 179 -13.40 -12.91 6.93
C GLU A 179 -13.98 -12.03 8.04
N GLN A 180 -13.74 -12.37 9.30
CA GLN A 180 -14.23 -11.61 10.45
C GLN A 180 -13.71 -10.17 10.52
N TYR A 181 -12.59 -9.86 9.87
CA TYR A 181 -11.97 -8.53 9.85
C TYR A 181 -12.30 -7.75 8.59
N ILE A 182 -12.52 -8.45 7.46
CA ILE A 182 -12.75 -7.82 6.16
C ILE A 182 -14.23 -7.59 5.85
N LYS A 183 -15.14 -8.27 6.53
CA LYS A 183 -16.58 -8.22 6.24
C LYS A 183 -17.17 -6.80 6.34
N ASP A 184 -16.63 -5.97 7.22
CA ASP A 184 -17.18 -4.65 7.56
C ASP A 184 -16.30 -3.47 7.08
N VAL A 185 -15.20 -3.71 6.36
CA VAL A 185 -14.39 -2.63 5.78
C VAL A 185 -15.10 -2.00 4.59
N ASP A 186 -14.85 -0.71 4.33
CA ASP A 186 -15.47 -0.02 3.19
C ASP A 186 -14.82 -0.43 1.86
N TYR A 187 -13.49 -0.63 1.88
CA TYR A 187 -12.72 -1.11 0.73
C TYR A 187 -11.71 -2.17 1.15
N LEU A 188 -11.73 -3.30 0.48
CA LEU A 188 -10.67 -4.31 0.51
C LEU A 188 -9.89 -4.22 -0.79
N ILE A 189 -8.57 -3.94 -0.71
CA ILE A 189 -7.72 -3.86 -1.89
C ILE A 189 -6.70 -5.00 -1.86
N LEU A 190 -6.62 -5.73 -2.95
CA LEU A 190 -5.76 -6.90 -3.15
C LEU A 190 -5.06 -6.80 -4.50
N ASN A 191 -3.90 -7.41 -4.63
CA ASN A 191 -3.38 -7.76 -5.94
C ASN A 191 -3.94 -9.12 -6.40
N GLN A 192 -3.69 -9.49 -7.66
CA GLN A 192 -4.21 -10.73 -8.24
C GLN A 192 -3.74 -11.97 -7.46
N GLN A 193 -2.47 -12.02 -7.04
CA GLN A 193 -1.91 -13.15 -6.29
C GLN A 193 -2.51 -13.25 -4.88
N GLU A 194 -2.73 -12.12 -4.21
CA GLU A 194 -3.40 -12.08 -2.90
C GLU A 194 -4.86 -12.55 -3.01
N ALA A 195 -5.56 -12.12 -4.06
CA ALA A 195 -6.93 -12.56 -4.32
C ALA A 195 -7.00 -14.07 -4.64
N GLU A 196 -6.05 -14.59 -5.40
CA GLU A 196 -5.88 -16.02 -5.65
C GLU A 196 -5.60 -16.79 -4.36
N THR A 197 -4.68 -16.31 -3.53
CA THR A 197 -4.35 -16.93 -2.24
C THR A 197 -5.59 -17.05 -1.34
N LEU A 198 -6.49 -16.04 -1.35
CA LEU A 198 -7.70 -16.05 -0.53
C LEU A 198 -8.81 -16.94 -1.10
N THR A 199 -8.90 -17.11 -2.41
CA THR A 199 -10.05 -17.75 -3.07
C THR A 199 -9.74 -19.05 -3.77
N SER A 200 -8.46 -19.35 -4.03
CA SER A 200 -8.00 -20.39 -4.95
C SER A 200 -8.51 -20.21 -6.40
N ILE A 201 -8.88 -18.98 -6.77
CA ILE A 201 -9.31 -18.61 -8.11
C ILE A 201 -8.18 -17.83 -8.80
N HIS A 202 -7.61 -18.37 -9.87
CA HIS A 202 -6.48 -17.73 -10.59
C HIS A 202 -6.87 -16.47 -11.36
N ASP A 203 -8.12 -16.37 -11.82
CA ASP A 203 -8.63 -15.19 -12.52
C ASP A 203 -8.98 -14.09 -11.53
N GLY A 204 -8.23 -12.98 -11.56
CA GLY A 204 -8.41 -11.87 -10.62
C GLY A 204 -9.80 -11.21 -10.69
N ILE A 205 -10.46 -11.22 -11.85
CA ILE A 205 -11.82 -10.67 -12.03
C ILE A 205 -12.85 -11.58 -11.35
N GLN A 206 -12.71 -12.89 -11.52
CA GLN A 206 -13.58 -13.88 -10.87
C GLN A 206 -13.34 -13.90 -9.36
N ALA A 207 -12.07 -13.83 -8.91
CA ALA A 207 -11.71 -13.74 -7.50
C ALA A 207 -12.33 -12.48 -6.85
N CYS A 208 -12.20 -11.31 -7.49
CA CYS A 208 -12.80 -10.05 -7.05
C CYS A 208 -14.33 -10.20 -6.86
N THR A 209 -14.99 -10.79 -7.86
CA THR A 209 -16.43 -11.04 -7.84
C THR A 209 -16.83 -11.99 -6.71
N ALA A 210 -16.06 -13.05 -6.49
CA ALA A 210 -16.31 -14.04 -5.44
C ALA A 210 -16.19 -13.41 -4.05
N ILE A 211 -15.07 -12.70 -3.76
CA ILE A 211 -14.84 -12.02 -2.49
C ILE A 211 -15.95 -10.99 -2.21
N SER A 212 -16.35 -10.23 -3.23
CA SER A 212 -17.37 -9.16 -3.08
C SER A 212 -18.77 -9.67 -2.74
N LYS A 213 -19.03 -10.96 -2.84
CA LYS A 213 -20.28 -11.59 -2.35
C LYS A 213 -20.24 -11.87 -0.86
N ALA A 214 -19.05 -12.02 -0.30
CA ALA A 214 -18.85 -12.42 1.09
C ALA A 214 -18.68 -11.23 2.04
N ILE A 215 -18.43 -10.02 1.52
CA ILE A 215 -18.22 -8.81 2.33
C ILE A 215 -19.24 -7.73 1.99
N SER A 216 -19.53 -6.83 2.95
CA SER A 216 -20.47 -5.72 2.76
C SER A 216 -19.87 -4.54 2.00
N GLY A 217 -18.54 -4.38 2.04
CA GLY A 217 -17.81 -3.32 1.37
C GLY A 217 -17.51 -3.60 -0.11
N LYS A 218 -16.62 -2.81 -0.66
CA LYS A 218 -16.17 -2.93 -2.06
C LYS A 218 -14.81 -3.63 -2.11
N VAL A 219 -14.61 -4.44 -3.12
CA VAL A 219 -13.34 -5.13 -3.39
C VAL A 219 -12.68 -4.51 -4.60
N VAL A 220 -11.41 -4.19 -4.48
CA VAL A 220 -10.57 -3.78 -5.60
C VAL A 220 -9.47 -4.83 -5.77
N VAL A 221 -9.37 -5.41 -6.97
CA VAL A 221 -8.26 -6.29 -7.33
C VAL A 221 -7.42 -5.61 -8.41
N THR A 222 -6.15 -5.37 -8.12
CA THR A 222 -5.21 -4.80 -9.09
C THR A 222 -4.72 -5.90 -10.04
N LEU A 223 -4.69 -5.59 -11.34
CA LEU A 223 -4.38 -6.50 -12.44
C LEU A 223 -3.08 -6.09 -13.18
N GLY A 224 -2.16 -5.44 -12.48
CA GLY A 224 -0.93 -4.93 -13.06
C GLY A 224 -1.18 -3.92 -14.18
N HIS A 225 -0.62 -4.17 -15.36
CA HIS A 225 -0.77 -3.29 -16.52
C HIS A 225 -2.20 -3.25 -17.09
N GLU A 226 -3.06 -4.16 -16.68
CA GLU A 226 -4.48 -4.18 -17.07
C GLU A 226 -5.37 -3.28 -16.19
N GLY A 227 -4.80 -2.55 -15.23
CA GLY A 227 -5.53 -1.66 -14.31
C GLY A 227 -6.08 -2.39 -13.10
N CYS A 228 -7.36 -2.22 -12.79
CA CYS A 228 -7.98 -2.90 -11.65
C CYS A 228 -9.46 -3.23 -11.88
N MET A 229 -9.96 -4.16 -11.08
CA MET A 229 -11.37 -4.54 -11.01
C MET A 229 -11.99 -3.99 -9.73
N LEU A 230 -13.13 -3.32 -9.82
CA LEU A 230 -13.94 -2.87 -8.69
C LEU A 230 -15.20 -3.71 -8.61
N CYS A 231 -15.42 -4.41 -7.50
CA CYS A 231 -16.58 -5.27 -7.28
C CYS A 231 -17.36 -4.88 -6.02
N SER A 232 -18.68 -5.07 -6.07
CA SER A 232 -19.58 -4.94 -4.92
C SER A 232 -20.79 -5.87 -5.10
N GLY A 233 -21.12 -6.66 -4.07
CA GLY A 233 -22.29 -7.56 -4.08
C GLY A 233 -22.30 -8.56 -5.25
N GLY A 234 -21.15 -9.01 -5.70
CA GLY A 234 -20.99 -9.95 -6.81
C GLY A 234 -21.08 -9.32 -8.21
N LYS A 235 -21.17 -7.99 -8.31
CA LYS A 235 -21.11 -7.24 -9.56
C LYS A 235 -19.80 -6.46 -9.64
N GLY A 236 -19.19 -6.38 -10.80
CA GLY A 236 -17.91 -5.73 -10.98
C GLY A 236 -17.84 -4.80 -12.20
N LYS A 237 -16.94 -3.83 -12.12
CA LYS A 237 -16.57 -2.92 -13.20
C LYS A 237 -15.05 -2.93 -13.34
N LYS A 238 -14.55 -3.23 -14.54
CA LYS A 238 -13.12 -3.09 -14.85
C LYS A 238 -12.81 -1.59 -15.02
N ILE A 239 -11.83 -1.11 -14.28
CA ILE A 239 -11.27 0.24 -14.43
C ILE A 239 -9.98 0.05 -15.24
N ALA A 240 -10.06 0.38 -16.51
CA ALA A 240 -8.92 0.23 -17.41
C ALA A 240 -7.75 1.12 -16.98
N PRO A 241 -6.52 0.71 -17.31
CA PRO A 241 -5.39 1.62 -17.29
C PRO A 241 -5.63 2.69 -18.35
N LEU A 242 -4.80 3.73 -18.31
CA LEU A 242 -4.75 4.74 -19.37
C LEU A 242 -4.57 4.11 -20.75
N HIS A 243 -5.10 4.80 -21.76
CA HIS A 243 -4.78 4.53 -23.17
C HIS A 243 -3.32 4.85 -23.56
N PHE A 244 -2.53 5.37 -22.63
CA PHE A 244 -1.08 5.34 -22.84
C PHE A 244 -0.69 3.87 -22.94
N SER A 245 -0.18 3.48 -24.09
CA SER A 245 0.48 2.20 -24.17
C SER A 245 1.57 2.23 -23.09
N LEU A 246 1.57 1.28 -22.17
CA LEU A 246 2.68 1.11 -21.22
C LEU A 246 4.02 0.99 -21.94
N SER A 247 4.00 0.69 -23.26
CA SER A 247 5.15 0.76 -24.17
C SER A 247 5.71 2.17 -24.36
N GLU A 248 4.93 3.23 -24.10
CA GLU A 248 5.41 4.63 -24.12
C GLU A 248 5.95 5.05 -22.74
N LEU A 249 5.58 4.35 -21.67
CA LEU A 249 6.18 4.53 -20.37
C LEU A 249 7.44 3.66 -20.28
N ASN A 250 8.57 4.29 -20.12
CA ASN A 250 9.82 3.59 -19.85
C ASN A 250 9.79 3.03 -18.42
N VAL A 251 9.24 1.80 -18.24
CA VAL A 251 9.10 1.15 -16.94
C VAL A 251 10.48 0.83 -16.38
N THR A 252 10.80 1.42 -15.23
CA THR A 252 12.08 1.24 -14.52
C THR A 252 11.95 0.31 -13.33
N SER A 253 10.87 0.43 -12.55
CA SER A 253 10.63 -0.40 -11.35
C SER A 253 9.14 -0.47 -11.01
N THR A 254 8.62 -1.67 -10.82
CA THR A 254 7.22 -1.88 -10.39
C THR A 254 7.05 -1.86 -8.87
N VAL A 255 8.15 -1.89 -8.11
CA VAL A 255 8.11 -1.90 -6.63
C VAL A 255 7.49 -0.61 -6.11
N GLY A 256 6.52 -0.72 -5.19
CA GLY A 256 5.80 0.43 -4.63
C GLY A 256 4.66 0.98 -5.50
N ALA A 257 4.40 0.42 -6.69
CA ALA A 257 3.27 0.85 -7.53
C ALA A 257 1.92 0.55 -6.86
N GLY A 258 1.78 -0.62 -6.23
CA GLY A 258 0.59 -0.98 -5.44
C GLY A 258 0.36 -0.05 -4.26
N ASP A 259 1.42 0.27 -3.51
CA ASP A 259 1.35 1.22 -2.38
C ASP A 259 0.94 2.62 -2.85
N THR A 260 1.46 3.04 -4.00
CA THR A 260 1.09 4.29 -4.66
C THR A 260 -0.39 4.30 -5.08
N LEU A 261 -0.90 3.20 -5.66
CA LEU A 261 -2.32 3.07 -6.00
C LEU A 261 -3.20 3.21 -4.77
N VAL A 262 -2.88 2.50 -3.69
CA VAL A 262 -3.65 2.55 -2.43
C VAL A 262 -3.67 3.95 -1.84
N GLY A 263 -2.51 4.59 -1.73
CA GLY A 263 -2.39 5.96 -1.20
C GLY A 263 -3.11 6.98 -2.07
N ALA A 264 -2.95 6.89 -3.39
CA ALA A 264 -3.63 7.76 -4.34
C ALA A 264 -5.15 7.57 -4.31
N PHE A 265 -5.64 6.34 -4.30
CA PHE A 265 -7.07 6.06 -4.17
C PHE A 265 -7.66 6.69 -2.91
N GLY A 266 -7.04 6.45 -1.73
CA GLY A 266 -7.47 7.07 -0.48
C GLY A 266 -7.47 8.60 -0.54
N ALA A 267 -6.41 9.20 -1.11
CA ALA A 267 -6.31 10.64 -1.26
C ALA A 267 -7.41 11.21 -2.18
N PHE A 268 -7.70 10.56 -3.31
CA PHE A 268 -8.77 10.99 -4.21
C PHE A 268 -10.15 10.81 -3.61
N LYS A 269 -10.39 9.75 -2.81
CA LYS A 269 -11.63 9.60 -2.04
C LYS A 269 -11.82 10.74 -1.03
N VAL A 270 -10.77 11.15 -0.33
CA VAL A 270 -10.82 12.32 0.60
C VAL A 270 -11.07 13.63 -0.14
N ARG A 271 -10.65 13.75 -1.41
CA ARG A 271 -10.99 14.88 -2.28
C ARG A 271 -12.42 14.84 -2.83
N GLY A 272 -13.20 13.79 -2.55
CA GLY A 272 -14.61 13.66 -2.94
C GLY A 272 -14.85 13.02 -4.30
N PHE A 273 -13.83 12.42 -4.94
CA PHE A 273 -14.02 11.73 -6.21
C PHE A 273 -14.84 10.43 -6.03
N GLU A 274 -15.69 10.12 -7.00
CA GLU A 274 -16.37 8.83 -7.09
C GLU A 274 -15.38 7.69 -7.30
N ASP A 275 -15.74 6.47 -6.87
CA ASP A 275 -14.83 5.32 -6.82
C ASP A 275 -14.15 5.03 -8.15
N ALA A 276 -14.91 5.00 -9.24
CA ALA A 276 -14.35 4.68 -10.55
C ALA A 276 -13.34 5.75 -11.01
N ARG A 277 -13.63 7.04 -10.78
CA ARG A 277 -12.72 8.14 -11.11
C ARG A 277 -11.51 8.15 -10.18
N ALA A 278 -11.69 7.91 -8.88
CA ALA A 278 -10.59 7.82 -7.92
C ALA A 278 -9.63 6.67 -8.26
N LEU A 279 -10.14 5.49 -8.63
CA LEU A 279 -9.34 4.35 -9.06
C LEU A 279 -8.63 4.61 -10.40
N TYR A 280 -9.30 5.26 -11.35
CA TYR A 280 -8.68 5.66 -12.61
C TYR A 280 -7.46 6.58 -12.36
N LEU A 281 -7.60 7.62 -11.54
CA LEU A 281 -6.51 8.51 -11.17
C LEU A 281 -5.41 7.80 -10.36
N ALA A 282 -5.78 6.82 -9.53
CA ALA A 282 -4.84 5.99 -8.80
C ALA A 282 -4.05 5.04 -9.71
N ASN A 283 -4.67 4.51 -10.76
CA ASN A 283 -3.97 3.73 -11.80
C ASN A 283 -2.94 4.59 -12.54
N ILE A 284 -3.26 5.87 -12.86
CA ILE A 284 -2.30 6.83 -13.43
C ILE A 284 -1.13 7.02 -12.46
N ALA A 285 -1.41 7.26 -11.19
CA ALA A 285 -0.36 7.47 -10.19
C ALA A 285 0.56 6.25 -10.08
N ALA A 286 -0.01 5.04 -10.05
CA ALA A 286 0.75 3.80 -10.02
C ALA A 286 1.60 3.60 -11.28
N ALA A 287 1.06 3.88 -12.47
CA ALA A 287 1.78 3.81 -13.73
C ALA A 287 2.96 4.81 -13.77
N LEU A 288 2.74 6.06 -13.37
CA LEU A 288 3.81 7.07 -13.27
C LEU A 288 4.90 6.67 -12.27
N LYS A 289 4.54 6.02 -11.15
CA LYS A 289 5.53 5.49 -10.22
C LYS A 289 6.44 4.46 -10.90
N THR A 290 5.94 3.62 -11.79
CA THR A 290 6.77 2.59 -12.45
C THR A 290 7.87 3.16 -13.34
N THR A 291 7.80 4.41 -13.74
CA THR A 291 8.86 5.10 -14.50
C THR A 291 10.01 5.61 -13.63
N ARG A 292 9.93 5.39 -12.31
CA ARG A 292 10.90 5.89 -11.32
C ARG A 292 11.57 4.72 -10.60
N GLU A 293 12.87 4.82 -10.41
CA GLU A 293 13.66 3.75 -9.77
C GLU A 293 13.30 3.58 -8.30
N GLN A 294 13.19 4.69 -7.56
CA GLN A 294 12.98 4.66 -6.11
C GLN A 294 11.59 4.15 -5.76
N THR A 295 11.52 3.25 -4.78
CA THR A 295 10.27 2.63 -4.29
C THR A 295 9.23 3.66 -3.83
N ARG A 296 9.68 4.74 -3.17
CA ARG A 296 8.82 5.77 -2.58
C ARG A 296 8.57 6.99 -3.47
N ALA A 297 8.86 6.89 -4.77
CA ALA A 297 8.77 7.99 -5.72
C ALA A 297 7.36 8.17 -6.32
N SER A 298 6.33 8.25 -5.47
CA SER A 298 4.95 8.53 -5.92
C SER A 298 4.84 9.90 -6.59
N PRO A 299 4.01 10.05 -7.64
CA PRO A 299 3.79 11.33 -8.31
C PRO A 299 2.99 12.31 -7.45
N THR A 300 3.15 13.60 -7.73
CA THR A 300 2.31 14.66 -7.15
C THR A 300 0.95 14.73 -7.85
N TYR A 301 0.01 15.46 -7.23
CA TYR A 301 -1.29 15.71 -7.84
C TYR A 301 -1.17 16.40 -9.20
N GLU A 302 -0.30 17.39 -9.32
CA GLU A 302 -0.05 18.15 -10.57
C GLU A 302 0.52 17.26 -11.67
N GLU A 303 1.42 16.34 -11.32
CA GLU A 303 1.96 15.37 -12.29
C GLU A 303 0.84 14.45 -12.81
N ILE A 304 -0.03 13.95 -11.94
CA ILE A 304 -1.16 13.10 -12.34
C ILE A 304 -2.11 13.88 -13.26
N GLN A 305 -2.43 15.15 -12.95
CA GLN A 305 -3.36 15.96 -13.74
C GLN A 305 -2.88 16.21 -15.16
N ARG A 306 -1.57 16.30 -15.43
CA ARG A 306 -1.05 16.45 -16.78
C ARG A 306 -1.45 15.31 -17.72
N TYR A 307 -1.54 14.09 -17.19
CA TYR A 307 -1.95 12.91 -17.97
C TYR A 307 -3.48 12.76 -18.08
N VAL A 308 -4.26 13.53 -17.35
CA VAL A 308 -5.73 13.52 -17.43
C VAL A 308 -6.23 14.41 -18.58
N HIS A 309 -5.59 15.56 -18.79
CA HIS A 309 -6.02 16.53 -19.83
C HIS A 309 -5.85 15.99 -21.25
N ASP A 310 -4.86 15.13 -21.49
CA ASP A 310 -4.66 14.50 -22.81
C ASP A 310 -5.74 13.46 -23.15
N ASP A 311 -6.56 13.01 -22.17
CA ASP A 311 -7.58 11.98 -22.32
C ASP A 311 -9.03 12.55 -22.38
N GLU A 312 -9.26 13.77 -21.90
CA GLU A 312 -10.60 14.43 -21.92
C GLU A 312 -11.03 14.86 -23.31
N ASP A 313 -10.09 15.11 -24.23
CA ASP A 313 -10.39 15.38 -25.65
C ASP A 313 -10.80 14.12 -26.44
N SER A 314 -10.70 12.93 -25.86
CA SER A 314 -10.98 11.65 -26.53
C SER A 314 -12.18 10.88 -26.00
N ARG A 315 -12.88 11.31 -24.92
CA ARG A 315 -14.01 10.55 -24.33
C ARG A 315 -15.12 11.39 -23.74
N SER A 316 -16.26 11.35 -24.35
CA SER A 316 -17.57 11.44 -23.67
C SER A 316 -17.80 10.14 -22.86
N PHE A 317 -17.81 10.21 -21.55
CA PHE A 317 -18.24 9.12 -20.65
C PHE A 317 -19.76 8.97 -20.61
#